data_01bbe57a53e4fd569f08660340956d04
#
_entry.id   01bbe57a53e4fd569f08660340956d04
#
_cell.length_a   1.000
_cell.length_b   1.000
_cell.length_c   1.000
_cell.angle_alpha   90.00
_cell.angle_beta   90.00
_cell.angle_gamma   90.00
#
_symmetry.space_group_name_H-M   'P 1'
#
loop_
_entity.id
_entity.type
_entity.pdbx_description
1 polymer ?
#
loop_
_entity_poly.entity_id
_entity_poly.type
_entity_poly.pdbx_seq_one_letter_code
_entity_poly.pdbx_strand_id
1 'polypeptide(L)'
;TNAHCSAPGCSPSRNALLYGVEPYKSGLYAFYDQDKFSKSQLEDYTSLPEFFKNNGYATFGSGKIHHRRNPTPVEWTEFYDHKAEKRNPMLFDDSGYRQGNSSKMNFKPTLNPLEDHNDYKNASFGTEILSREHAKPFFLAVGIVKPHLAFVAPKQFFDLYPDPVKPPRIRVKDHEDIPAVGRAMAKLKDDKRFKSDGAWNEVRRAYLACISWADHNVGRLIGALKASPYADNTVVVLWSDHGYSLGEKNHFRKFALWEETTRVPFIIWDTRDQNTKEARVIDDGVSLINIYKTLADLSGLKTPDYVDGFSLAPQMLDPSKPFTKPAICSWGRGNYTVRDKDWRYTRYYNGGEELYHHLNDSDEWTNLSANPKYAAHKKRLASYLPVGEVPMVKKGIETWSIPVSADKPLTNKKKTTPESTKNN
;
A
#
# COMPACT_ATOMS: atom_id res chain seq x y z
N THR A 1 -14.04 2.15 4.72
CA THR A 1 -13.04 2.52 5.73
C THR A 1 -12.16 1.35 6.17
N ASN A 2 -12.48 0.13 5.78
CA ASN A 2 -11.78 -1.11 6.16
C ASN A 2 -11.23 -1.79 4.91
N ALA A 3 -10.37 -1.08 4.16
CA ALA A 3 -9.75 -1.58 2.95
C ALA A 3 -8.29 -1.98 3.19
N HIS A 4 -7.86 -3.07 2.57
CA HIS A 4 -6.55 -3.66 2.79
C HIS A 4 -5.84 -3.97 1.47
N CYS A 5 -4.52 -3.84 1.49
CA CYS A 5 -3.67 -4.25 0.38
C CYS A 5 -3.50 -5.78 0.33
N SER A 6 -3.23 -6.35 -0.84
CA SER A 6 -2.92 -7.78 -0.99
C SER A 6 -1.54 -8.15 -0.44
N ALA A 7 -0.66 -7.16 -0.26
CA ALA A 7 0.66 -7.34 0.38
C ALA A 7 1.16 -6.01 0.95
N PRO A 8 1.82 -5.97 2.14
CA PRO A 8 2.29 -4.75 2.77
C PRO A 8 3.63 -4.27 2.18
N GLY A 9 3.68 -4.11 0.87
CA GLY A 9 4.85 -3.67 0.12
C GLY A 9 4.51 -3.23 -1.30
N CYS A 10 5.21 -2.20 -1.81
CA CYS A 10 4.85 -1.55 -3.08
C CYS A 10 4.78 -2.52 -4.25
N SER A 11 5.84 -3.30 -4.50
CA SER A 11 5.91 -4.19 -5.67
C SER A 11 4.82 -5.27 -5.65
N PRO A 12 4.69 -6.10 -4.60
CA PRO A 12 3.69 -7.17 -4.59
C PRO A 12 2.25 -6.63 -4.57
N SER A 13 1.97 -5.54 -3.83
CA SER A 13 0.64 -4.96 -3.81
C SER A 13 0.23 -4.39 -5.16
N ARG A 14 1.12 -3.62 -5.82
CA ARG A 14 0.85 -3.05 -7.16
C ARG A 14 0.71 -4.12 -8.21
N ASN A 15 1.54 -5.16 -8.19
CA ASN A 15 1.39 -6.30 -9.09
C ASN A 15 0.02 -6.97 -8.90
N ALA A 16 -0.38 -7.24 -7.65
CA ALA A 16 -1.66 -7.86 -7.38
C ALA A 16 -2.83 -7.03 -7.93
N LEU A 17 -2.94 -5.77 -7.56
CA LEU A 17 -4.08 -4.95 -7.97
C LEU A 17 -4.10 -4.60 -9.46
N LEU A 18 -2.93 -4.37 -10.09
CA LEU A 18 -2.87 -3.98 -11.51
C LEU A 18 -3.11 -5.15 -12.46
N TYR A 19 -2.79 -6.38 -12.05
CA TYR A 19 -3.05 -7.57 -12.83
C TYR A 19 -4.28 -8.36 -12.36
N GLY A 20 -4.85 -7.98 -11.21
CA GLY A 20 -6.00 -8.66 -10.64
C GLY A 20 -5.70 -10.06 -10.11
N VAL A 21 -4.43 -10.38 -9.78
CA VAL A 21 -3.98 -11.72 -9.38
C VAL A 21 -3.29 -11.69 -8.03
N GLU A 22 -3.77 -12.48 -7.10
CA GLU A 22 -3.23 -12.54 -5.73
C GLU A 22 -1.78 -13.03 -5.68
N PRO A 23 -0.96 -12.52 -4.72
CA PRO A 23 0.44 -12.93 -4.62
C PRO A 23 0.65 -14.43 -4.45
N TYR A 24 -0.27 -15.13 -3.78
CA TYR A 24 -0.18 -16.58 -3.57
C TYR A 24 -0.48 -17.41 -4.83
N LYS A 25 -1.04 -16.81 -5.88
CA LYS A 25 -1.25 -17.41 -7.21
C LYS A 25 -0.16 -17.02 -8.19
N SER A 26 0.30 -15.77 -8.16
CA SER A 26 1.35 -15.30 -9.05
C SER A 26 2.77 -15.67 -8.57
N GLY A 27 2.95 -15.99 -7.29
CA GLY A 27 4.27 -16.20 -6.68
C GLY A 27 5.06 -14.92 -6.39
N LEU A 28 4.43 -13.75 -6.58
CA LEU A 28 5.07 -12.44 -6.47
C LEU A 28 4.90 -11.84 -5.07
N TYR A 29 5.46 -12.50 -4.07
CA TYR A 29 5.33 -12.13 -2.66
C TYR A 29 6.24 -11.02 -2.17
N ALA A 30 7.23 -10.61 -2.97
CA ALA A 30 8.31 -9.72 -2.56
C ALA A 30 8.52 -8.58 -3.55
N PHE A 31 9.65 -7.86 -3.43
CA PHE A 31 10.04 -6.84 -4.38
C PHE A 31 10.82 -7.46 -5.54
N TYR A 32 10.48 -7.04 -6.73
CA TYR A 32 11.11 -7.51 -7.96
C TYR A 32 11.60 -6.32 -8.79
N ASP A 33 12.76 -6.52 -9.41
CA ASP A 33 13.26 -5.66 -10.48
C ASP A 33 12.38 -5.91 -11.72
N GLN A 34 11.54 -4.96 -12.07
CA GLN A 34 10.54 -5.11 -13.13
C GLN A 34 11.15 -5.25 -14.52
N ASP A 35 12.38 -4.74 -14.71
CA ASP A 35 13.08 -4.90 -15.99
C ASP A 35 13.56 -6.36 -16.19
N LYS A 36 13.81 -7.04 -15.06
CA LYS A 36 14.18 -8.47 -15.00
C LYS A 36 13.02 -9.38 -14.66
N PHE A 37 11.91 -8.78 -14.27
CA PHE A 37 10.66 -9.47 -14.04
C PHE A 37 10.25 -10.07 -15.36
N SER A 38 10.72 -11.29 -15.61
CA SER A 38 10.38 -11.92 -16.86
C SER A 38 8.87 -11.90 -16.97
N LYS A 39 8.37 -11.56 -18.11
CA LYS A 39 6.99 -11.72 -18.48
C LYS A 39 6.42 -13.09 -18.06
N SER A 40 7.29 -14.07 -17.78
CA SER A 40 6.97 -15.47 -17.53
C SER A 40 5.93 -15.75 -16.46
N GLN A 41 5.69 -14.87 -15.49
CA GLN A 41 4.68 -15.10 -14.44
C GLN A 41 3.37 -14.36 -14.66
N LEU A 42 3.39 -13.29 -15.46
CA LEU A 42 2.22 -12.50 -15.81
C LEU A 42 2.10 -12.32 -17.33
N GLU A 43 2.77 -13.17 -18.12
CA GLU A 43 2.81 -13.06 -19.58
C GLU A 43 1.41 -13.17 -20.20
N ASP A 44 0.58 -14.04 -19.63
CA ASP A 44 -0.79 -14.25 -20.07
C ASP A 44 -1.80 -13.30 -19.39
N TYR A 45 -1.31 -12.38 -18.54
CA TYR A 45 -2.16 -11.46 -17.78
C TYR A 45 -2.02 -10.04 -18.30
N THR A 46 -3.15 -9.42 -18.58
CA THR A 46 -3.25 -8.04 -19.03
C THR A 46 -3.33 -7.10 -17.82
N SER A 47 -2.47 -6.09 -17.76
CA SER A 47 -2.53 -5.09 -16.70
C SER A 47 -3.77 -4.20 -16.83
N LEU A 48 -4.22 -3.60 -15.73
CA LEU A 48 -5.41 -2.74 -15.73
C LEU A 48 -5.34 -1.61 -16.78
N PRO A 49 -4.24 -0.85 -16.94
CA PRO A 49 -4.13 0.14 -18.02
C PRO A 49 -4.23 -0.49 -19.42
N GLU A 50 -3.53 -1.60 -19.63
CA GLU A 50 -3.55 -2.34 -20.90
C GLU A 50 -4.94 -2.90 -21.20
N PHE A 51 -5.66 -3.40 -20.18
CA PHE A 51 -7.03 -3.88 -20.32
C PHE A 51 -7.95 -2.76 -20.85
N PHE A 52 -7.90 -1.57 -20.27
CA PHE A 52 -8.69 -0.44 -20.77
C PHE A 52 -8.29 -0.05 -22.19
N LYS A 53 -7.00 -0.03 -22.50
CA LYS A 53 -6.52 0.27 -23.85
C LYS A 53 -7.02 -0.73 -24.87
N ASN A 54 -6.96 -2.02 -24.56
CA ASN A 54 -7.45 -3.09 -25.44
C ASN A 54 -8.97 -3.05 -25.64
N ASN A 55 -9.70 -2.39 -24.73
CA ASN A 55 -11.13 -2.15 -24.82
C ASN A 55 -11.50 -0.76 -25.38
N GLY A 56 -10.58 -0.12 -26.11
CA GLY A 56 -10.86 1.10 -26.89
C GLY A 56 -10.70 2.42 -26.14
N TYR A 57 -10.22 2.40 -24.90
CA TYR A 57 -9.93 3.63 -24.15
C TYR A 57 -8.58 4.24 -24.57
N ALA A 58 -8.50 5.57 -24.54
CA ALA A 58 -7.20 6.24 -24.50
C ALA A 58 -6.64 6.12 -23.07
N THR A 59 -5.36 5.78 -22.93
CA THR A 59 -4.75 5.53 -21.61
C THR A 59 -3.65 6.54 -21.34
N PHE A 60 -3.77 7.25 -20.21
CA PHE A 60 -2.86 8.30 -19.79
C PHE A 60 -2.28 7.98 -18.42
N GLY A 61 -0.98 8.17 -18.24
CA GLY A 61 -0.34 7.87 -16.97
C GLY A 61 0.76 8.85 -16.61
N SER A 62 0.96 9.04 -15.30
CA SER A 62 2.11 9.76 -14.77
C SER A 62 2.54 9.23 -13.41
N GLY A 63 3.80 9.44 -13.06
CA GLY A 63 4.34 9.11 -11.74
C GLY A 63 4.43 7.60 -11.47
N LYS A 64 4.21 7.22 -10.20
CA LYS A 64 4.41 5.84 -9.75
C LYS A 64 3.13 5.00 -9.87
N ILE A 65 2.93 4.34 -10.98
CA ILE A 65 1.85 3.36 -11.18
C ILE A 65 2.38 1.95 -10.87
N HIS A 66 3.32 1.44 -11.64
CA HIS A 66 4.07 0.23 -11.32
C HIS A 66 5.23 0.50 -10.35
N HIS A 67 5.82 -0.56 -9.81
CA HIS A 67 7.06 -0.44 -9.05
C HIS A 67 8.27 -0.62 -9.98
N ARG A 68 9.04 0.46 -10.25
CA ARG A 68 10.26 0.48 -11.08
C ARG A 68 10.12 -0.03 -12.52
N ARG A 69 8.90 -0.24 -13.01
CA ARG A 69 8.69 -0.59 -14.41
C ARG A 69 8.64 0.67 -15.26
N ASN A 70 9.35 0.64 -16.36
CA ASN A 70 9.24 1.70 -17.36
C ASN A 70 7.86 1.63 -18.05
N PRO A 71 7.26 2.78 -18.36
CA PRO A 71 6.02 2.84 -19.12
C PRO A 71 6.22 2.22 -20.49
N THR A 72 5.22 1.50 -20.98
CA THR A 72 5.26 0.84 -22.29
C THR A 72 4.14 1.31 -23.20
N PRO A 73 4.35 1.39 -24.53
CA PRO A 73 3.28 1.71 -25.46
C PRO A 73 2.13 0.70 -25.47
N VAL A 74 2.33 -0.50 -24.94
CA VAL A 74 1.27 -1.52 -24.79
C VAL A 74 0.23 -1.03 -23.78
N GLU A 75 0.67 -0.44 -22.68
CA GLU A 75 -0.22 0.04 -21.61
C GLU A 75 -0.72 1.48 -21.86
N TRP A 76 0.12 2.35 -22.40
CA TRP A 76 -0.12 3.78 -22.40
C TRP A 76 -0.23 4.36 -23.83
N THR A 77 -1.23 5.18 -24.03
CA THR A 77 -1.31 6.09 -25.19
C THR A 77 -0.30 7.22 -25.00
N GLU A 78 -0.25 7.78 -23.80
CA GLU A 78 0.70 8.83 -23.41
C GLU A 78 1.09 8.63 -21.93
N PHE A 79 2.36 8.80 -21.62
CA PHE A 79 2.86 8.71 -20.24
C PHE A 79 3.87 9.81 -19.96
N TYR A 80 3.62 10.60 -18.92
CA TYR A 80 4.56 11.60 -18.46
C TYR A 80 5.56 10.97 -17.46
N ASP A 81 6.83 10.88 -17.87
CA ASP A 81 7.92 10.43 -17.00
C ASP A 81 8.79 11.62 -16.55
N HIS A 82 8.52 12.12 -15.34
CA HIS A 82 9.30 13.18 -14.72
C HIS A 82 10.80 12.86 -14.57
N LYS A 83 11.22 11.60 -14.71
CA LYS A 83 12.64 11.22 -14.65
C LYS A 83 13.41 11.66 -15.88
N ALA A 84 12.72 11.90 -16.99
CA ALA A 84 13.32 12.45 -18.21
C ALA A 84 13.70 13.94 -18.09
N GLU A 85 13.17 14.63 -17.07
CA GLU A 85 13.46 16.05 -16.87
C GLU A 85 14.69 16.29 -15.99
N LYS A 86 15.42 17.36 -16.29
CA LYS A 86 16.48 17.87 -15.39
C LYS A 86 15.85 18.37 -14.09
N ARG A 87 16.28 17.82 -12.96
CA ARG A 87 15.78 18.22 -11.65
C ARG A 87 16.51 19.44 -11.12
N ASN A 88 15.76 20.37 -10.56
CA ASN A 88 16.34 21.42 -9.75
C ASN A 88 16.87 20.81 -8.43
N PRO A 89 18.03 21.27 -7.93
CA PRO A 89 18.50 20.85 -6.61
C PRO A 89 17.46 21.14 -5.54
N MET A 90 17.29 20.22 -4.60
CA MET A 90 16.39 20.45 -3.46
C MET A 90 17.05 21.39 -2.47
N LEU A 91 16.42 22.53 -2.23
CA LEU A 91 16.80 23.49 -1.21
C LEU A 91 16.11 23.11 0.10
N PHE A 92 16.88 22.97 1.17
CA PHE A 92 16.36 22.53 2.45
C PHE A 92 16.36 23.67 3.46
N ASP A 93 15.33 23.68 4.31
CA ASP A 93 15.31 24.55 5.49
C ASP A 93 16.15 23.90 6.59
N ASP A 94 17.32 24.45 6.84
CA ASP A 94 18.23 23.99 7.89
C ASP A 94 17.96 24.67 9.23
N SER A 95 17.02 25.63 9.30
CA SER A 95 16.64 26.35 10.51
C SER A 95 15.73 25.52 11.40
N GLY A 96 16.30 24.81 12.36
CA GLY A 96 15.54 24.18 13.47
C GLY A 96 14.95 22.79 13.22
N TYR A 97 15.13 22.23 12.04
CA TYR A 97 14.70 20.85 11.77
C TYR A 97 15.89 19.90 11.89
N ARG A 98 15.82 18.94 12.81
CA ARG A 98 16.83 17.89 12.89
C ARG A 98 16.90 17.14 11.58
N GLN A 99 18.03 17.20 10.92
CA GLN A 99 18.32 16.36 9.76
C GLN A 99 18.53 14.93 10.24
N GLY A 100 17.56 14.04 9.92
CA GLY A 100 17.69 12.65 10.29
C GLY A 100 18.18 11.83 9.12
N ASN A 101 19.43 11.41 9.14
CA ASN A 101 19.90 10.29 8.34
C ASN A 101 19.93 9.03 9.21
N SER A 102 18.84 8.80 9.93
CA SER A 102 18.68 7.62 10.73
C SER A 102 18.10 6.51 9.85
N SER A 103 18.77 5.38 9.76
CA SER A 103 18.32 4.21 8.99
C SER A 103 18.04 4.50 7.50
N LYS A 104 18.77 5.43 6.85
CA LYS A 104 18.55 5.86 5.46
C LYS A 104 17.18 6.54 5.23
N MET A 105 16.56 7.04 6.26
CA MET A 105 15.35 7.84 6.16
C MET A 105 15.71 9.33 6.28
N ASN A 106 15.59 10.06 5.18
CA ASN A 106 15.69 11.51 5.20
C ASN A 106 14.29 12.08 5.47
N PHE A 107 14.21 13.06 6.36
CA PHE A 107 12.99 13.77 6.69
C PHE A 107 13.31 15.23 6.96
N LYS A 108 12.78 16.14 6.17
CA LYS A 108 12.92 17.57 6.33
C LYS A 108 12.05 18.39 5.37
N PRO A 109 11.71 19.64 5.72
CA PRO A 109 11.04 20.55 4.80
C PRO A 109 11.98 21.01 3.68
N THR A 110 11.40 21.36 2.54
CA THR A 110 12.07 21.99 1.41
C THR A 110 11.50 23.38 1.16
N LEU A 111 12.37 24.27 0.69
CA LEU A 111 12.05 25.66 0.30
C LEU A 111 11.81 25.81 -1.20
N ASN A 112 11.93 24.73 -1.98
CA ASN A 112 11.65 24.77 -3.42
C ASN A 112 10.20 25.19 -3.68
N PRO A 113 9.95 25.91 -4.79
CA PRO A 113 8.60 26.11 -5.32
C PRO A 113 7.86 24.78 -5.50
N LEU A 114 6.52 24.80 -5.41
CA LEU A 114 5.72 23.59 -5.51
C LEU A 114 5.92 22.86 -6.85
N GLU A 115 6.12 23.64 -7.92
CA GLU A 115 6.29 23.19 -9.31
C GLU A 115 7.58 22.35 -9.52
N ASP A 116 8.57 22.51 -8.67
CA ASP A 116 9.81 21.74 -8.74
C ASP A 116 9.63 20.28 -8.27
N HIS A 117 8.55 20.01 -7.55
CA HIS A 117 8.29 18.70 -6.98
C HIS A 117 7.66 17.74 -8.00
N ASN A 118 8.17 16.50 -8.03
CA ASN A 118 7.68 15.48 -8.95
C ASN A 118 6.16 15.21 -8.83
N ASP A 119 5.62 15.21 -7.61
CA ASP A 119 4.19 14.96 -7.41
C ASP A 119 3.33 16.10 -7.96
N TYR A 120 3.82 17.35 -7.89
CA TYR A 120 3.16 18.48 -8.54
C TYR A 120 3.12 18.30 -10.07
N LYS A 121 4.25 17.93 -10.68
CA LYS A 121 4.37 17.70 -12.12
C LYS A 121 3.51 16.53 -12.59
N ASN A 122 3.49 15.43 -11.81
CA ASN A 122 2.62 14.29 -12.09
C ASN A 122 1.14 14.70 -12.07
N ALA A 123 0.72 15.48 -11.06
CA ALA A 123 -0.64 16.00 -10.98
C ALA A 123 -0.94 17.00 -12.09
N SER A 124 0.02 17.87 -12.47
CA SER A 124 -0.15 18.82 -13.58
C SER A 124 -0.41 18.12 -14.91
N PHE A 125 0.29 17.02 -15.20
CA PHE A 125 -0.04 16.20 -16.36
C PHE A 125 -1.49 15.70 -16.31
N GLY A 126 -1.93 15.18 -15.16
CA GLY A 126 -3.31 14.73 -14.99
C GLY A 126 -4.33 15.87 -15.18
N THR A 127 -4.04 17.06 -14.66
CA THR A 127 -4.94 18.25 -14.86
C THR A 127 -4.99 18.68 -16.31
N GLU A 128 -3.87 18.59 -17.03
CA GLU A 128 -3.81 18.87 -18.47
C GLU A 128 -4.64 17.87 -19.28
N ILE A 129 -4.52 16.57 -19.01
CA ILE A 129 -5.34 15.54 -19.66
C ILE A 129 -6.84 15.83 -19.46
N LEU A 130 -7.24 16.22 -18.24
CA LEU A 130 -8.64 16.55 -17.95
C LEU A 130 -9.16 17.82 -18.66
N SER A 131 -8.26 18.71 -19.10
CA SER A 131 -8.62 19.91 -19.86
C SER A 131 -8.70 19.70 -21.38
N ARG A 132 -8.20 18.58 -21.89
CA ARG A 132 -8.20 18.25 -23.31
C ARG A 132 -9.54 17.67 -23.75
N GLU A 133 -9.92 17.85 -25.01
CA GLU A 133 -11.01 17.08 -25.63
C GLU A 133 -10.51 15.69 -26.03
N HIS A 134 -11.31 14.67 -25.74
CA HIS A 134 -11.00 13.28 -26.06
C HIS A 134 -12.07 12.67 -26.97
N ALA A 135 -11.65 12.14 -28.13
CA ALA A 135 -12.55 11.44 -29.07
C ALA A 135 -12.97 10.05 -28.58
N LYS A 136 -12.32 9.51 -27.53
CA LYS A 136 -12.56 8.18 -26.95
C LYS A 136 -12.72 8.33 -25.43
N PRO A 137 -13.41 7.40 -24.75
CA PRO A 137 -13.31 7.31 -23.31
C PRO A 137 -11.83 7.13 -22.90
N PHE A 138 -11.49 7.61 -21.71
CA PHE A 138 -10.09 7.53 -21.25
C PHE A 138 -9.96 6.85 -19.91
N PHE A 139 -8.78 6.28 -19.68
CA PHE A 139 -8.28 5.82 -18.40
C PHE A 139 -7.09 6.68 -18.01
N LEU A 140 -7.19 7.42 -16.92
CA LEU A 140 -6.14 8.28 -16.39
C LEU A 140 -5.64 7.75 -15.06
N ALA A 141 -4.34 7.47 -14.94
CA ALA A 141 -3.70 7.08 -13.70
C ALA A 141 -2.61 8.07 -13.30
N VAL A 142 -2.74 8.68 -12.12
CA VAL A 142 -1.76 9.61 -11.57
C VAL A 142 -1.16 9.05 -10.29
N GLY A 143 0.12 8.69 -10.35
CA GLY A 143 0.87 8.11 -9.25
C GLY A 143 1.56 9.16 -8.40
N ILE A 144 0.90 9.60 -7.31
CA ILE A 144 1.52 10.43 -6.29
C ILE A 144 2.50 9.57 -5.48
N VAL A 145 3.75 10.03 -5.34
CA VAL A 145 4.80 9.24 -4.66
C VAL A 145 4.75 9.40 -3.16
N LYS A 146 4.40 10.59 -2.67
CA LYS A 146 4.26 10.82 -1.23
C LYS A 146 3.04 10.10 -0.65
N PRO A 147 3.16 9.65 0.62
CA PRO A 147 4.22 9.84 1.61
C PRO A 147 5.39 8.83 1.60
N HIS A 148 5.81 8.31 0.43
CA HIS A 148 7.00 7.44 0.35
C HIS A 148 8.27 8.20 0.81
N LEU A 149 9.24 7.49 1.38
CA LEU A 149 10.59 7.98 1.67
C LEU A 149 11.27 8.60 0.42
N ALA A 150 12.08 9.64 0.52
CA ALA A 150 12.36 10.43 1.73
C ALA A 150 11.13 11.25 2.14
N PHE A 151 10.93 11.48 3.45
CA PHE A 151 9.83 12.30 3.95
C PHE A 151 10.15 13.79 3.81
N VAL A 152 10.17 14.25 2.58
CA VAL A 152 10.47 15.61 2.18
C VAL A 152 9.24 16.18 1.49
N ALA A 153 8.76 17.32 1.99
CA ALA A 153 7.63 18.07 1.44
C ALA A 153 7.90 19.58 1.56
N PRO A 154 7.19 20.43 0.81
CA PRO A 154 7.32 21.87 0.97
C PRO A 154 7.01 22.33 2.41
N LYS A 155 7.78 23.30 2.91
CA LYS A 155 7.73 23.78 4.30
C LYS A 155 6.32 24.10 4.79
N GLN A 156 5.49 24.73 3.96
CA GLN A 156 4.11 25.09 4.32
C GLN A 156 3.26 23.90 4.80
N PHE A 157 3.55 22.65 4.38
CA PHE A 157 2.84 21.47 4.84
C PHE A 157 3.37 20.97 6.19
N PHE A 158 4.62 21.25 6.53
CA PHE A 158 5.16 21.03 7.88
C PHE A 158 4.54 21.99 8.88
N ASP A 159 4.31 23.24 8.47
CA ASP A 159 3.76 24.29 9.34
C ASP A 159 2.30 24.01 9.75
N LEU A 160 1.60 23.09 9.07
CA LEU A 160 0.27 22.61 9.47
C LEU A 160 0.27 21.78 10.76
N TYR A 161 1.43 21.26 11.17
CA TYR A 161 1.51 20.33 12.29
C TYR A 161 2.28 20.93 13.47
N PRO A 162 1.73 20.82 14.69
CA PRO A 162 2.42 21.29 15.90
C PRO A 162 3.66 20.45 16.19
N ASP A 163 4.53 20.98 17.01
CA ASP A 163 5.67 20.27 17.56
C ASP A 163 5.53 20.22 19.09
N PRO A 164 5.40 19.05 19.71
CA PRO A 164 5.36 17.70 19.12
C PRO A 164 4.00 17.33 18.50
N VAL A 165 4.00 16.46 17.50
CA VAL A 165 2.77 15.81 17.00
C VAL A 165 2.30 14.75 18.00
N LYS A 166 0.97 14.52 18.08
CA LYS A 166 0.41 13.50 18.96
C LYS A 166 1.02 12.12 18.69
N PRO A 167 1.62 11.46 19.71
CA PRO A 167 2.19 10.12 19.53
C PRO A 167 1.11 9.07 19.30
N PRO A 168 1.43 7.92 18.62
CA PRO A 168 0.55 6.79 18.60
C PRO A 168 0.40 6.17 19.99
N ARG A 169 -0.64 5.39 20.17
CA ARG A 169 -0.79 4.58 21.37
C ARG A 169 0.23 3.44 21.31
N ILE A 170 1.01 3.27 22.38
CA ILE A 170 2.04 2.24 22.46
C ILE A 170 1.83 1.44 23.75
N ARG A 171 1.84 0.12 23.63
CA ARG A 171 1.82 -0.79 24.77
C ARG A 171 3.25 -1.26 25.07
N VAL A 172 3.63 -1.19 26.34
CA VAL A 172 4.87 -1.82 26.80
C VAL A 172 4.70 -3.33 26.68
N LYS A 173 5.74 -4.00 26.13
CA LYS A 173 5.75 -5.47 25.94
C LYS A 173 4.73 -6.01 24.92
N ASP A 174 4.25 -5.18 24.02
CA ASP A 174 3.28 -5.55 22.97
C ASP A 174 3.68 -6.78 22.13
N HIS A 175 4.98 -7.08 22.05
CA HIS A 175 5.50 -8.21 21.28
C HIS A 175 5.58 -9.54 22.04
N GLU A 176 5.18 -9.61 23.32
CA GLU A 176 5.36 -10.83 24.12
C GLU A 176 4.45 -11.98 23.67
N ASP A 177 3.24 -11.68 23.21
CA ASP A 177 2.25 -12.66 22.74
C ASP A 177 2.25 -12.85 21.21
N ILE A 178 3.13 -12.15 20.48
CA ILE A 178 3.27 -12.26 19.02
C ILE A 178 4.20 -13.43 18.68
N PRO A 179 3.84 -14.34 17.74
CA PRO A 179 4.71 -15.41 17.27
C PRO A 179 6.05 -14.92 16.71
N ALA A 180 7.09 -15.77 16.78
CA ALA A 180 8.46 -15.42 16.37
C ALA A 180 8.56 -14.87 14.94
N VAL A 181 7.74 -15.38 14.00
CA VAL A 181 7.70 -14.89 12.60
C VAL A 181 7.14 -13.48 12.54
N GLY A 182 6.06 -13.19 13.24
CA GLY A 182 5.48 -11.84 13.32
C GLY A 182 6.49 -10.85 13.90
N ARG A 183 7.13 -11.19 15.04
CA ARG A 183 8.20 -10.36 15.63
C ARG A 183 9.37 -10.12 14.68
N ALA A 184 9.72 -11.09 13.83
CA ALA A 184 10.80 -10.95 12.87
C ALA A 184 10.45 -10.00 11.70
N MET A 185 9.17 -9.80 11.41
CA MET A 185 8.71 -8.84 10.42
C MET A 185 8.83 -7.40 10.93
N ALA A 186 8.76 -7.19 12.24
CA ALA A 186 8.86 -5.87 12.86
C ALA A 186 10.25 -5.23 12.64
N LYS A 187 10.26 -3.92 12.36
CA LYS A 187 11.49 -3.13 12.19
C LYS A 187 11.87 -2.40 13.49
N LEU A 188 11.99 -3.16 14.58
CA LEU A 188 12.29 -2.63 15.93
C LEU A 188 13.57 -1.79 16.00
N LYS A 189 14.54 -2.05 15.11
CA LYS A 189 15.78 -1.28 15.05
C LYS A 189 15.55 0.18 14.64
N ASP A 190 14.60 0.42 13.73
CA ASP A 190 14.28 1.77 13.28
C ASP A 190 13.62 2.56 14.41
N ASP A 191 12.64 1.98 15.12
CA ASP A 191 12.00 2.62 16.27
C ASP A 191 12.99 2.96 17.37
N LYS A 192 13.84 2.01 17.76
CA LYS A 192 14.90 2.22 18.75
C LYS A 192 15.83 3.36 18.35
N ARG A 193 16.24 3.38 17.09
CA ARG A 193 17.17 4.39 16.58
C ARG A 193 16.54 5.78 16.56
N PHE A 194 15.29 5.92 16.09
CA PHE A 194 14.62 7.22 16.13
C PHE A 194 14.44 7.74 17.56
N LYS A 195 14.16 6.87 18.52
CA LYS A 195 14.08 7.23 19.93
C LYS A 195 15.45 7.66 20.49
N SER A 196 16.51 6.88 20.20
CA SER A 196 17.87 7.21 20.67
C SER A 196 18.42 8.50 20.04
N ASP A 197 18.10 8.76 18.78
CA ASP A 197 18.54 9.96 18.08
C ASP A 197 17.66 11.19 18.43
N GLY A 198 16.61 11.01 19.23
CA GLY A 198 15.62 12.03 19.56
C GLY A 198 14.83 12.53 18.36
N ALA A 199 14.76 11.75 17.29
CA ALA A 199 14.14 12.11 16.01
C ALA A 199 12.76 11.48 15.80
N TRP A 200 12.22 10.81 16.82
CA TRP A 200 10.99 10.03 16.70
C TRP A 200 9.75 10.88 16.41
N ASN A 201 9.69 12.08 16.97
CA ASN A 201 8.62 13.04 16.70
C ASN A 201 8.75 13.67 15.29
N GLU A 202 9.95 14.09 14.93
CA GLU A 202 10.23 14.77 13.66
C GLU A 202 9.94 13.87 12.45
N VAL A 203 10.31 12.60 12.51
CA VAL A 203 10.03 11.66 11.41
C VAL A 203 8.52 11.46 11.19
N ARG A 204 7.75 11.49 12.28
CA ARG A 204 6.28 11.37 12.23
C ARG A 204 5.65 12.66 11.70
N ARG A 205 6.11 13.82 12.18
CA ARG A 205 5.68 15.12 11.66
C ARG A 205 5.94 15.24 10.16
N ALA A 206 7.13 14.83 9.70
CA ALA A 206 7.48 14.81 8.28
C ALA A 206 6.60 13.88 7.44
N TYR A 207 6.21 12.73 7.99
CA TYR A 207 5.26 11.84 7.31
C TYR A 207 3.89 12.50 7.15
N LEU A 208 3.37 13.15 8.19
CA LEU A 208 2.09 13.88 8.14
C LEU A 208 2.15 15.03 7.13
N ALA A 209 3.25 15.80 7.09
CA ALA A 209 3.47 16.83 6.09
C ALA A 209 3.45 16.26 4.65
N CYS A 210 4.04 15.07 4.45
CA CYS A 210 3.98 14.38 3.17
C CYS A 210 2.56 13.91 2.80
N ILE A 211 1.72 13.54 3.77
CA ILE A 211 0.29 13.23 3.53
C ILE A 211 -0.43 14.49 3.05
N SER A 212 -0.29 15.63 3.75
CA SER A 212 -0.93 16.88 3.34
C SER A 212 -0.44 17.37 1.97
N TRP A 213 0.82 17.14 1.64
CA TRP A 213 1.35 17.40 0.30
C TRP A 213 0.72 16.49 -0.77
N ALA A 214 0.51 15.21 -0.47
CA ALA A 214 -0.19 14.29 -1.38
C ALA A 214 -1.65 14.71 -1.57
N ASP A 215 -2.35 15.05 -0.47
CA ASP A 215 -3.73 15.52 -0.48
C ASP A 215 -3.91 16.80 -1.30
N HIS A 216 -2.98 17.76 -1.18
CA HIS A 216 -2.95 18.97 -2.02
C HIS A 216 -2.96 18.62 -3.52
N ASN A 217 -2.13 17.68 -3.94
CA ASN A 217 -2.05 17.27 -5.35
C ASN A 217 -3.30 16.48 -5.80
N VAL A 218 -3.88 15.67 -4.93
CA VAL A 218 -5.20 15.04 -5.17
C VAL A 218 -6.27 16.11 -5.32
N GLY A 219 -6.29 17.14 -4.45
CA GLY A 219 -7.22 18.27 -4.53
C GLY A 219 -7.14 19.01 -5.86
N ARG A 220 -5.93 19.19 -6.42
CA ARG A 220 -5.74 19.80 -7.76
C ARG A 220 -6.39 18.97 -8.86
N LEU A 221 -6.22 17.65 -8.83
CA LEU A 221 -6.84 16.73 -9.80
C LEU A 221 -8.36 16.75 -9.71
N ILE A 222 -8.91 16.68 -8.50
CA ILE A 222 -10.36 16.73 -8.28
C ILE A 222 -10.93 18.07 -8.69
N GLY A 223 -10.22 19.18 -8.42
CA GLY A 223 -10.60 20.53 -8.90
C GLY A 223 -10.66 20.62 -10.42
N ALA A 224 -9.63 20.07 -11.09
CA ALA A 224 -9.59 20.03 -12.56
C ALA A 224 -10.71 19.16 -13.15
N LEU A 225 -10.99 17.99 -12.55
CA LEU A 225 -12.10 17.14 -12.98
C LEU A 225 -13.43 17.88 -12.87
N LYS A 226 -13.71 18.53 -11.73
CA LYS A 226 -14.96 19.29 -11.52
C LYS A 226 -15.14 20.46 -12.50
N ALA A 227 -14.04 21.03 -13.00
CA ALA A 227 -14.04 22.09 -13.99
C ALA A 227 -14.01 21.59 -15.45
N SER A 228 -13.93 20.30 -15.67
CA SER A 228 -13.79 19.67 -16.99
C SER A 228 -15.14 19.25 -17.58
N PRO A 229 -15.23 18.97 -18.89
CA PRO A 229 -16.42 18.36 -19.50
C PRO A 229 -16.75 16.96 -18.97
N TYR A 230 -15.86 16.36 -18.19
CA TYR A 230 -15.96 14.99 -17.67
C TYR A 230 -16.48 14.94 -16.22
N ALA A 231 -16.83 16.07 -15.63
CA ALA A 231 -17.24 16.21 -14.24
C ALA A 231 -18.35 15.21 -13.81
N ASP A 232 -19.31 14.99 -14.70
CA ASP A 232 -20.49 14.15 -14.45
C ASP A 232 -20.44 12.79 -15.18
N ASN A 233 -19.29 12.41 -15.71
CA ASN A 233 -19.13 11.15 -16.47
C ASN A 233 -17.80 10.45 -16.19
N THR A 234 -17.40 10.41 -14.94
CA THR A 234 -16.11 9.82 -14.54
C THR A 234 -16.26 8.95 -13.30
N VAL A 235 -15.61 7.79 -13.29
CA VAL A 235 -15.38 7.01 -12.07
C VAL A 235 -14.01 7.36 -11.52
N VAL A 236 -13.97 7.91 -10.31
CA VAL A 236 -12.72 8.27 -9.61
C VAL A 236 -12.41 7.20 -8.58
N VAL A 237 -11.16 6.70 -8.57
CA VAL A 237 -10.68 5.78 -7.55
C VAL A 237 -9.44 6.35 -6.89
N LEU A 238 -9.51 6.57 -5.58
CA LEU A 238 -8.37 6.94 -4.73
C LEU A 238 -7.97 5.77 -3.86
N TRP A 239 -6.69 5.39 -3.89
CA TRP A 239 -6.15 4.29 -3.09
C TRP A 239 -4.67 4.50 -2.76
N SER A 240 -4.18 3.81 -1.72
CA SER A 240 -2.75 3.66 -1.45
C SER A 240 -2.34 2.21 -1.62
N ASP A 241 -1.10 1.96 -2.06
CA ASP A 241 -0.61 0.61 -2.34
C ASP A 241 -0.40 -0.25 -1.07
N HIS A 242 -0.16 0.37 0.08
CA HIS A 242 -0.06 -0.27 1.41
C HIS A 242 -0.13 0.79 2.50
N GLY A 243 -0.29 0.35 3.74
CA GLY A 243 -0.19 1.20 4.91
C GLY A 243 1.25 1.42 5.38
N TYR A 244 1.42 2.06 6.55
CA TYR A 244 2.74 2.37 7.12
C TYR A 244 2.65 2.59 8.62
N SER A 245 3.47 1.89 9.41
CA SER A 245 3.60 2.13 10.85
C SER A 245 4.58 3.25 11.14
N LEU A 246 4.24 4.08 12.12
CA LEU A 246 5.00 5.26 12.57
C LEU A 246 5.34 5.18 14.06
N GLY A 247 5.57 3.98 14.58
CA GLY A 247 5.89 3.70 15.97
C GLY A 247 4.88 2.77 16.65
N GLU A 248 3.70 2.54 16.07
CA GLU A 248 2.76 1.52 16.51
C GLU A 248 3.47 0.16 16.57
N LYS A 249 3.18 -0.65 17.58
CA LYS A 249 3.88 -1.92 17.83
C LYS A 249 5.42 -1.79 17.84
N ASN A 250 5.97 -0.62 18.23
CA ASN A 250 7.41 -0.32 18.13
C ASN A 250 8.00 -0.60 16.74
N HIS A 251 7.19 -0.51 15.71
CA HIS A 251 7.52 -0.76 14.32
C HIS A 251 7.48 0.54 13.51
N PHE A 252 8.49 0.74 12.66
CA PHE A 252 8.46 1.72 11.59
C PHE A 252 8.51 1.01 10.25
N ARG A 253 7.91 1.58 9.25
CA ARG A 253 7.80 1.10 7.87
C ARG A 253 6.55 0.22 7.65
N LYS A 254 6.54 -0.40 6.51
CA LYS A 254 5.65 -1.44 6.01
C LYS A 254 6.27 -2.82 6.31
N PHE A 255 5.80 -3.89 5.73
CA PHE A 255 6.37 -5.24 5.80
C PHE A 255 5.93 -6.08 6.99
N ALA A 256 4.85 -5.72 7.65
CA ALA A 256 4.19 -6.51 8.67
C ALA A 256 2.73 -6.81 8.26
N LEU A 257 2.06 -7.70 8.99
CA LEU A 257 0.68 -8.12 8.67
C LEU A 257 -0.35 -7.50 9.64
N TRP A 258 0.02 -6.43 10.35
CA TRP A 258 -0.84 -5.70 11.27
C TRP A 258 -1.63 -4.59 10.56
N GLU A 259 -2.64 -4.06 11.25
CA GLU A 259 -3.59 -3.07 10.72
C GLU A 259 -2.89 -1.90 10.02
N GLU A 260 -1.94 -1.23 10.67
CA GLU A 260 -1.29 -0.02 10.16
C GLU A 260 -0.50 -0.21 8.87
N THR A 261 -0.07 -1.43 8.60
CA THR A 261 0.70 -1.76 7.38
C THR A 261 -0.14 -2.31 6.25
N THR A 262 -1.32 -2.85 6.57
CA THR A 262 -2.21 -3.48 5.58
C THR A 262 -3.38 -2.59 5.20
N ARG A 263 -3.91 -1.78 6.14
CA ARG A 263 -5.03 -0.88 5.91
C ARG A 263 -4.62 0.32 5.08
N VAL A 264 -5.48 0.70 4.15
CA VAL A 264 -5.25 1.76 3.17
C VAL A 264 -6.48 2.63 2.98
N PRO A 265 -6.33 3.91 2.61
CA PRO A 265 -7.43 4.68 2.06
C PRO A 265 -7.90 4.02 0.76
N PHE A 266 -9.21 3.89 0.59
CA PHE A 266 -9.84 3.41 -0.63
C PHE A 266 -11.20 4.06 -0.79
N ILE A 267 -11.32 4.88 -1.83
CA ILE A 267 -12.53 5.64 -2.15
C ILE A 267 -12.87 5.39 -3.60
N ILE A 268 -14.13 5.08 -3.89
CA ILE A 268 -14.68 5.05 -5.25
C ILE A 268 -15.78 6.08 -5.31
N TRP A 269 -15.66 7.00 -6.26
CA TRP A 269 -16.67 8.02 -6.53
C TRP A 269 -17.07 7.93 -8.00
N ASP A 270 -18.31 7.49 -8.22
CA ASP A 270 -18.94 7.49 -9.54
C ASP A 270 -19.74 8.78 -9.72
N THR A 271 -19.19 9.71 -10.50
CA THR A 271 -19.82 11.02 -10.70
C THR A 271 -21.09 10.95 -11.53
N ARG A 272 -21.36 9.83 -12.20
CA ARG A 272 -22.59 9.59 -12.95
C ARG A 272 -23.80 9.32 -12.04
N ASP A 273 -23.56 8.89 -10.79
CA ASP A 273 -24.61 8.65 -9.81
C ASP A 273 -25.05 9.96 -9.15
N GLN A 274 -26.03 10.61 -9.78
CA GLN A 274 -26.63 11.85 -9.27
C GLN A 274 -27.42 11.68 -7.96
N ASN A 275 -27.68 10.43 -7.55
CA ASN A 275 -28.44 10.12 -6.33
C ASN A 275 -27.55 10.02 -5.08
N THR A 276 -26.25 9.91 -5.24
CA THR A 276 -25.30 9.87 -4.11
C THR A 276 -24.84 11.26 -3.70
N LYS A 277 -25.72 12.03 -3.06
CA LYS A 277 -25.34 13.32 -2.46
C LYS A 277 -24.50 13.18 -1.20
N GLU A 278 -24.49 12.00 -0.59
CA GLU A 278 -23.78 11.72 0.67
C GLU A 278 -22.77 10.57 0.49
N ALA A 279 -21.62 10.73 1.13
CA ALA A 279 -20.60 9.68 1.15
C ALA A 279 -21.14 8.47 1.94
N ARG A 280 -21.09 7.29 1.33
CA ARG A 280 -21.40 6.01 1.99
C ARG A 280 -20.15 5.40 2.56
N VAL A 281 -20.23 4.96 3.80
CA VAL A 281 -19.12 4.26 4.50
C VAL A 281 -19.43 2.79 4.54
N ILE A 282 -18.48 1.99 4.08
CA ILE A 282 -18.52 0.52 4.13
C ILE A 282 -17.44 0.06 5.09
N ASP A 283 -17.83 -0.68 6.14
CA ASP A 283 -16.95 -1.14 7.22
C ASP A 283 -16.51 -2.60 7.06
N ASP A 284 -17.04 -3.31 6.06
CA ASP A 284 -16.57 -4.65 5.74
C ASP A 284 -15.12 -4.64 5.23
N GLY A 285 -14.37 -5.70 5.55
CA GLY A 285 -13.00 -5.87 5.07
C GLY A 285 -12.94 -6.10 3.57
N VAL A 286 -12.46 -5.10 2.81
CA VAL A 286 -12.31 -5.19 1.35
C VAL A 286 -10.85 -5.18 0.93
N SER A 287 -10.53 -5.84 -0.17
CA SER A 287 -9.17 -5.89 -0.72
C SER A 287 -9.02 -4.98 -1.93
N LEU A 288 -7.83 -4.38 -2.10
CA LEU A 288 -7.48 -3.65 -3.31
C LEU A 288 -7.52 -4.51 -4.58
N ILE A 289 -7.43 -5.82 -4.47
CA ILE A 289 -7.58 -6.75 -5.60
C ILE A 289 -8.93 -6.57 -6.32
N ASN A 290 -9.93 -6.04 -5.61
CA ASN A 290 -11.27 -5.80 -6.14
C ASN A 290 -11.34 -4.64 -7.14
N ILE A 291 -10.31 -3.77 -7.19
CA ILE A 291 -10.28 -2.58 -8.06
C ILE A 291 -10.46 -2.99 -9.52
N TYR A 292 -9.70 -3.98 -9.99
CA TYR A 292 -9.73 -4.39 -11.39
C TYR A 292 -11.15 -4.75 -11.85
N LYS A 293 -11.78 -5.68 -11.14
CA LYS A 293 -13.12 -6.16 -11.49
C LYS A 293 -14.18 -5.09 -11.31
N THR A 294 -14.07 -4.27 -10.27
CA THR A 294 -15.01 -3.16 -10.03
C THR A 294 -14.97 -2.15 -11.17
N LEU A 295 -13.78 -1.75 -11.62
CA LEU A 295 -13.65 -0.80 -12.72
C LEU A 295 -14.13 -1.38 -14.04
N ALA A 296 -13.85 -2.66 -14.32
CA ALA A 296 -14.37 -3.34 -15.49
C ALA A 296 -15.91 -3.33 -15.50
N ASP A 297 -16.56 -3.72 -14.39
CA ASP A 297 -18.02 -3.73 -14.26
C ASP A 297 -18.63 -2.33 -14.40
N LEU A 298 -18.08 -1.33 -13.72
CA LEU A 298 -18.57 0.06 -13.80
C LEU A 298 -18.41 0.66 -15.20
N SER A 299 -17.51 0.09 -16.01
CA SER A 299 -17.28 0.48 -17.41
C SER A 299 -18.02 -0.41 -18.42
N GLY A 300 -18.83 -1.38 -17.96
CA GLY A 300 -19.55 -2.31 -18.83
C GLY A 300 -18.65 -3.27 -19.60
N LEU A 301 -17.43 -3.55 -19.11
CA LEU A 301 -16.44 -4.38 -19.77
C LEU A 301 -16.39 -5.77 -19.16
N LYS A 302 -16.21 -6.79 -19.99
CA LYS A 302 -16.06 -8.16 -19.53
C LYS A 302 -14.68 -8.36 -18.90
N THR A 303 -14.66 -8.66 -17.59
CA THR A 303 -13.42 -8.96 -16.84
C THR A 303 -12.81 -10.28 -17.34
N PRO A 304 -11.49 -10.39 -17.50
CA PRO A 304 -10.81 -11.65 -17.76
C PRO A 304 -11.02 -12.68 -16.65
N ASP A 305 -11.15 -13.96 -17.01
CA ASP A 305 -11.50 -15.05 -16.08
C ASP A 305 -10.43 -15.31 -15.00
N TYR A 306 -9.18 -14.90 -15.23
CA TYR A 306 -8.07 -15.05 -14.26
C TYR A 306 -8.11 -14.03 -13.11
N VAL A 307 -8.94 -12.98 -13.20
CA VAL A 307 -8.99 -11.93 -12.17
C VAL A 307 -9.62 -12.45 -10.87
N ASP A 308 -8.88 -12.39 -9.78
CA ASP A 308 -9.25 -12.95 -8.49
C ASP A 308 -10.28 -12.14 -7.70
N GLY A 309 -10.31 -10.85 -7.90
CA GLY A 309 -11.19 -9.93 -7.19
C GLY A 309 -12.68 -10.16 -7.50
N PHE A 310 -13.53 -9.55 -6.70
CA PHE A 310 -14.96 -9.41 -7.00
C PHE A 310 -15.32 -7.93 -7.15
N SER A 311 -16.43 -7.65 -7.82
CA SER A 311 -16.90 -6.28 -8.01
C SER A 311 -17.50 -5.71 -6.74
N LEU A 312 -17.18 -4.46 -6.45
CA LEU A 312 -17.77 -3.67 -5.37
C LEU A 312 -18.97 -2.83 -5.86
N ALA A 313 -19.28 -2.84 -7.16
CA ALA A 313 -20.40 -2.11 -7.73
C ALA A 313 -21.74 -2.42 -7.05
N PRO A 314 -22.09 -3.68 -6.70
CA PRO A 314 -23.31 -3.97 -5.99
C PRO A 314 -23.44 -3.30 -4.63
N GLN A 315 -22.32 -3.17 -3.87
CA GLN A 315 -22.30 -2.52 -2.56
C GLN A 315 -22.26 -0.98 -2.68
N MET A 316 -21.75 -0.46 -3.79
CA MET A 316 -21.84 0.97 -4.08
C MET A 316 -23.29 1.40 -4.31
N LEU A 317 -24.10 0.55 -4.95
CA LEU A 317 -25.53 0.79 -5.16
C LEU A 317 -26.34 0.55 -3.89
N ASP A 318 -26.02 -0.52 -3.16
CA ASP A 318 -26.72 -0.92 -1.95
C ASP A 318 -25.70 -1.41 -0.89
N PRO A 319 -25.33 -0.54 0.07
CA PRO A 319 -24.37 -0.87 1.12
C PRO A 319 -24.78 -2.03 2.05
N SER A 320 -26.07 -2.41 2.04
CA SER A 320 -26.57 -3.53 2.85
C SER A 320 -26.26 -4.91 2.24
N LYS A 321 -25.84 -4.95 0.97
CA LYS A 321 -25.46 -6.21 0.32
C LYS A 321 -24.21 -6.82 0.98
N PRO A 322 -24.27 -8.10 1.39
CA PRO A 322 -23.16 -8.72 2.08
C PRO A 322 -21.93 -8.87 1.18
N PHE A 323 -20.77 -8.76 1.78
CA PHE A 323 -19.50 -9.11 1.13
C PHE A 323 -19.31 -10.62 1.13
N THR A 324 -18.80 -11.16 0.04
CA THR A 324 -18.63 -12.60 -0.14
C THR A 324 -17.34 -13.14 0.46
N LYS A 325 -16.33 -12.29 0.58
CA LYS A 325 -15.00 -12.68 1.07
C LYS A 325 -14.37 -11.53 1.86
N PRO A 326 -13.65 -11.84 2.96
CA PRO A 326 -12.83 -10.87 3.67
C PRO A 326 -11.60 -10.48 2.84
N ALA A 327 -10.92 -9.42 3.26
CA ALA A 327 -9.62 -9.05 2.71
C ALA A 327 -8.55 -10.06 3.12
N ILE A 328 -7.69 -10.45 2.18
CA ILE A 328 -6.52 -11.30 2.42
C ILE A 328 -5.28 -10.50 2.07
N CYS A 329 -4.30 -10.51 2.97
CA CYS A 329 -3.00 -9.89 2.74
C CYS A 329 -1.89 -10.89 3.03
N SER A 330 -0.84 -10.90 2.22
CA SER A 330 0.28 -11.83 2.34
C SER A 330 1.63 -11.12 2.41
N TRP A 331 2.54 -11.59 3.26
CA TRP A 331 3.93 -11.14 3.24
C TRP A 331 4.89 -12.32 3.27
N GLY A 332 5.35 -12.70 2.09
CA GLY A 332 6.05 -13.97 1.88
C GLY A 332 5.11 -15.18 1.89
N ARG A 333 5.55 -16.26 1.26
CA ARG A 333 4.79 -17.49 1.15
C ARG A 333 4.51 -18.09 2.53
N GLY A 334 3.27 -18.49 2.76
CA GLY A 334 2.83 -19.12 4.02
C GLY A 334 2.47 -18.14 5.14
N ASN A 335 2.60 -16.82 4.93
CA ASN A 335 2.20 -15.82 5.92
C ASN A 335 1.02 -15.02 5.39
N TYR A 336 -0.12 -15.18 6.02
CA TYR A 336 -1.38 -14.57 5.58
C TYR A 336 -2.11 -13.94 6.75
N THR A 337 -2.72 -12.79 6.51
CA THR A 337 -3.73 -12.22 7.38
C THR A 337 -5.05 -12.10 6.65
N VAL A 338 -6.13 -12.48 7.34
CA VAL A 338 -7.52 -12.37 6.88
C VAL A 338 -8.21 -11.33 7.74
N ARG A 339 -8.81 -10.31 7.12
CA ARG A 339 -9.47 -9.19 7.79
C ARG A 339 -10.92 -9.08 7.29
N ASP A 340 -11.87 -9.33 8.19
CA ASP A 340 -13.29 -9.03 7.97
C ASP A 340 -13.70 -7.73 8.69
N LYS A 341 -14.98 -7.52 8.95
CA LYS A 341 -15.46 -6.32 9.62
C LYS A 341 -14.86 -6.13 11.01
N ASP A 342 -14.88 -7.18 11.83
CA ASP A 342 -14.60 -7.10 13.27
C ASP A 342 -13.32 -7.81 13.69
N TRP A 343 -12.83 -8.73 12.89
CA TRP A 343 -11.75 -9.63 13.26
C TRP A 343 -10.59 -9.60 12.28
N ARG A 344 -9.38 -9.75 12.83
CA ARG A 344 -8.18 -10.10 12.08
C ARG A 344 -7.66 -11.43 12.57
N TYR A 345 -7.35 -12.32 11.62
CA TYR A 345 -6.66 -13.59 11.89
C TYR A 345 -5.41 -13.68 11.02
N THR A 346 -4.28 -13.92 11.64
CA THR A 346 -2.99 -14.12 10.96
C THR A 346 -2.46 -15.50 11.23
N ARG A 347 -2.02 -16.20 10.18
CA ARG A 347 -1.30 -17.46 10.26
C ARG A 347 0.03 -17.35 9.56
N TYR A 348 1.06 -17.81 10.23
CA TYR A 348 2.44 -17.83 9.73
C TYR A 348 2.83 -19.22 9.21
N TYR A 349 3.84 -19.26 8.32
CA TYR A 349 4.30 -20.48 7.66
C TYR A 349 4.73 -21.60 8.63
N ASN A 350 5.10 -21.25 9.85
CA ASN A 350 5.53 -22.21 10.89
C ASN A 350 4.40 -22.59 11.86
N GLY A 351 3.16 -22.24 11.56
CA GLY A 351 2.00 -22.55 12.38
C GLY A 351 1.72 -21.55 13.50
N GLY A 352 2.52 -20.50 13.67
CA GLY A 352 2.21 -19.42 14.61
C GLY A 352 0.95 -18.66 14.19
N GLU A 353 0.15 -18.20 15.16
CA GLU A 353 -1.14 -17.58 14.90
C GLU A 353 -1.34 -16.30 15.72
N GLU A 354 -2.07 -15.35 15.16
CA GLU A 354 -2.60 -14.18 15.88
C GLU A 354 -4.09 -14.04 15.57
N LEU A 355 -4.87 -13.58 16.57
CA LEU A 355 -6.28 -13.27 16.42
C LEU A 355 -6.61 -12.00 17.21
N TYR A 356 -7.23 -11.01 16.57
CA TYR A 356 -7.60 -9.74 17.20
C TYR A 356 -9.05 -9.39 16.91
N HIS A 357 -9.72 -8.78 17.92
CA HIS A 357 -11.09 -8.30 17.80
C HIS A 357 -11.11 -6.77 17.78
N HIS A 358 -11.24 -6.19 16.62
CA HIS A 358 -11.02 -4.75 16.38
C HIS A 358 -12.04 -3.83 17.07
N LEU A 359 -13.24 -4.30 17.38
CA LEU A 359 -14.20 -3.50 18.16
C LEU A 359 -13.70 -3.23 19.59
N ASN A 360 -12.91 -4.13 20.16
CA ASN A 360 -12.42 -4.04 21.53
C ASN A 360 -10.91 -3.70 21.60
N ASP A 361 -10.17 -4.01 20.55
CA ASP A 361 -8.71 -3.90 20.48
C ASP A 361 -8.27 -3.49 19.06
N SER A 362 -8.54 -2.25 18.71
CA SER A 362 -8.18 -1.69 17.40
C SER A 362 -6.67 -1.57 17.16
N ASP A 363 -5.87 -1.61 18.22
CA ASP A 363 -4.41 -1.53 18.17
C ASP A 363 -3.74 -2.90 18.12
N GLU A 364 -4.54 -3.98 18.15
CA GLU A 364 -4.04 -5.37 18.08
C GLU A 364 -3.04 -5.71 19.20
N TRP A 365 -3.36 -5.31 20.44
CA TRP A 365 -2.47 -5.47 21.60
C TRP A 365 -2.54 -6.83 22.27
N THR A 366 -3.66 -7.55 22.10
CA THR A 366 -3.87 -8.82 22.81
C THR A 366 -4.19 -9.93 21.82
N ASN A 367 -3.25 -10.85 21.67
CA ASN A 367 -3.42 -12.01 20.81
C ASN A 367 -4.37 -13.04 21.43
N LEU A 368 -5.56 -13.19 20.84
CA LEU A 368 -6.63 -14.08 21.29
C LEU A 368 -6.55 -15.49 20.68
N SER A 369 -5.55 -15.80 19.85
CA SER A 369 -5.49 -17.04 19.05
C SER A 369 -5.45 -18.33 19.90
N ALA A 370 -4.89 -18.26 21.10
CA ALA A 370 -4.82 -19.38 22.04
C ALA A 370 -6.06 -19.52 22.95
N ASN A 371 -6.98 -18.54 22.96
CA ASN A 371 -8.15 -18.55 23.83
C ASN A 371 -9.29 -19.39 23.20
N PRO A 372 -9.72 -20.50 23.85
CA PRO A 372 -10.73 -21.40 23.30
C PRO A 372 -12.11 -20.73 23.10
N LYS A 373 -12.40 -19.66 23.81
CA LYS A 373 -13.63 -18.86 23.61
C LYS A 373 -13.79 -18.37 22.18
N TYR A 374 -12.69 -18.10 21.48
CA TYR A 374 -12.68 -17.54 20.14
C TYR A 374 -12.36 -18.58 19.05
N ALA A 375 -12.33 -19.87 19.38
CA ALA A 375 -12.00 -20.95 18.44
C ALA A 375 -12.90 -20.96 17.18
N ALA A 376 -14.19 -20.65 17.34
CA ALA A 376 -15.13 -20.58 16.22
C ALA A 376 -14.79 -19.44 15.23
N HIS A 377 -14.45 -18.24 15.74
CA HIS A 377 -14.02 -17.10 14.91
C HIS A 377 -12.71 -17.42 14.17
N LYS A 378 -11.74 -18.00 14.89
CA LYS A 378 -10.47 -18.44 14.29
C LYS A 378 -10.70 -19.46 13.17
N LYS A 379 -11.52 -20.51 13.40
CA LYS A 379 -11.84 -21.52 12.39
C LYS A 379 -12.52 -20.92 11.16
N ARG A 380 -13.46 -20.01 11.35
CA ARG A 380 -14.17 -19.32 10.26
C ARG A 380 -13.20 -18.50 9.41
N LEU A 381 -12.32 -17.68 10.03
CA LEU A 381 -11.34 -16.88 9.28
C LEU A 381 -10.27 -17.73 8.62
N ALA A 382 -9.83 -18.79 9.28
CA ALA A 382 -8.87 -19.74 8.72
C ALA A 382 -9.39 -20.44 7.44
N SER A 383 -10.71 -20.59 7.27
CA SER A 383 -11.28 -21.18 6.07
C SER A 383 -11.09 -20.33 4.80
N TYR A 384 -10.75 -19.05 4.94
CA TYR A 384 -10.44 -18.17 3.81
C TYR A 384 -8.95 -18.17 3.42
N LEU A 385 -8.11 -18.83 4.21
CA LEU A 385 -6.67 -18.89 3.89
C LEU A 385 -6.44 -19.60 2.55
N PRO A 386 -5.44 -19.16 1.77
CA PRO A 386 -5.13 -19.76 0.49
C PRO A 386 -4.87 -21.25 0.55
N VAL A 387 -5.40 -21.97 -0.41
CA VAL A 387 -5.13 -23.39 -0.66
C VAL A 387 -4.43 -23.49 -2.01
N GLY A 388 -3.36 -24.28 -2.09
CA GLY A 388 -2.61 -24.46 -3.34
C GLY A 388 -1.72 -23.27 -3.71
N GLU A 389 -1.15 -22.59 -2.70
CA GLU A 389 -0.20 -21.48 -2.91
C GLU A 389 1.03 -21.89 -3.74
N VAL A 390 1.42 -21.03 -4.69
CA VAL A 390 2.59 -21.31 -5.53
C VAL A 390 3.91 -20.87 -4.83
N PRO A 391 5.06 -21.50 -5.17
CA PRO A 391 6.35 -21.07 -4.69
C PRO A 391 6.67 -19.62 -5.06
N MET A 392 7.48 -18.96 -4.23
CA MET A 392 7.94 -17.61 -4.52
C MET A 392 8.83 -17.60 -5.77
N VAL A 393 8.55 -16.69 -6.68
CA VAL A 393 9.40 -16.44 -7.86
C VAL A 393 10.76 -15.97 -7.40
N LYS A 394 11.83 -16.65 -7.83
CA LYS A 394 13.22 -16.36 -7.43
C LYS A 394 13.95 -15.44 -8.43
N LYS A 395 13.52 -15.44 -9.69
CA LYS A 395 14.15 -14.63 -10.74
C LYS A 395 13.76 -13.16 -10.60
N GLY A 396 14.71 -12.26 -10.64
CA GLY A 396 14.49 -10.82 -10.54
C GLY A 396 14.10 -10.30 -9.15
N ILE A 397 14.16 -11.16 -8.11
CA ILE A 397 13.87 -10.74 -6.74
C ILE A 397 14.98 -9.85 -6.19
N GLU A 398 14.59 -8.75 -5.54
CA GLU A 398 15.52 -7.93 -4.77
C GLU A 398 15.85 -8.63 -3.44
N THR A 399 17.08 -9.08 -3.28
CA THR A 399 17.50 -9.92 -2.16
C THR A 399 17.30 -9.30 -0.78
N TRP A 400 17.37 -7.95 -0.68
CA TRP A 400 17.11 -7.22 0.55
C TRP A 400 15.64 -7.29 1.00
N SER A 401 14.74 -7.52 0.07
CA SER A 401 13.28 -7.50 0.29
C SER A 401 12.68 -8.89 0.49
N ILE A 402 13.49 -9.95 0.52
CA ILE A 402 12.97 -11.30 0.70
C ILE A 402 12.30 -11.40 2.08
N PRO A 403 10.98 -11.61 2.13
CA PRO A 403 10.27 -11.71 3.40
C PRO A 403 10.62 -13.02 4.13
N VAL A 404 10.38 -13.04 5.43
CA VAL A 404 10.36 -14.29 6.19
C VAL A 404 9.19 -15.14 5.67
N SER A 405 9.48 -16.35 5.20
CA SER A 405 8.49 -17.21 4.54
C SER A 405 8.92 -18.69 4.55
N ALA A 406 8.02 -19.56 4.07
CA ALA A 406 8.34 -20.98 3.87
C ALA A 406 9.50 -21.21 2.92
N ASP A 407 9.74 -20.32 1.95
CA ASP A 407 10.88 -20.40 1.01
C ASP A 407 12.19 -19.88 1.63
N LYS A 408 12.11 -19.10 2.70
CA LYS A 408 13.25 -18.58 3.46
C LYS A 408 12.90 -18.51 4.95
N PRO A 409 12.96 -19.64 5.67
CA PRO A 409 12.64 -19.70 7.08
C PRO A 409 13.65 -18.91 7.92
N LEU A 410 13.26 -18.57 9.15
CA LEU A 410 14.16 -18.00 10.15
C LEU A 410 15.30 -18.99 10.43
N THR A 411 16.52 -18.61 10.09
CA THR A 411 17.70 -19.33 10.56
C THR A 411 17.98 -18.89 12.00
N ASN A 412 17.89 -19.80 12.94
CA ASN A 412 18.44 -19.60 14.29
C ASN A 412 19.97 -19.49 14.14
N LYS A 413 20.50 -18.28 13.98
CA LYS A 413 21.91 -18.05 14.25
C LYS A 413 22.10 -18.27 15.75
N LYS A 414 22.48 -19.50 16.15
CA LYS A 414 23.14 -19.71 17.43
C LYS A 414 24.34 -18.75 17.43
N LYS A 415 24.34 -17.80 18.37
CA LYS A 415 25.56 -17.08 18.71
C LYS A 415 26.51 -18.15 19.21
N THR A 416 27.43 -18.63 18.38
CA THR A 416 28.65 -19.26 18.82
C THR A 416 29.42 -18.15 19.52
N THR A 417 29.35 -18.14 20.83
CA THR A 417 30.33 -17.43 21.68
C THR A 417 31.69 -17.99 21.31
N PRO A 418 32.67 -17.18 20.93
CA PRO A 418 34.04 -17.70 20.80
C PRO A 418 34.45 -18.20 22.18
N GLU A 419 34.74 -19.50 22.30
CA GLU A 419 35.48 -20.04 23.47
C GLU A 419 36.79 -19.26 23.55
N SER A 420 36.94 -18.53 24.64
CA SER A 420 38.23 -17.97 25.01
C SER A 420 39.18 -19.12 25.31
N THR A 421 40.02 -19.49 24.35
CA THR A 421 41.23 -20.28 24.61
C THR A 421 42.12 -19.46 25.50
N LYS A 422 41.98 -19.64 26.80
CA LYS A 422 43.07 -19.35 27.74
C LYS A 422 44.12 -20.44 27.52
N ASN A 423 45.18 -20.09 26.83
CA ASN A 423 46.42 -20.82 26.90
C ASN A 423 47.24 -20.29 28.08
N ASN A 424 47.70 -21.21 28.91
CA ASN A 424 48.64 -21.04 30.00
C ASN A 424 49.97 -20.44 29.53
#